data_1709a2ec2a31cd85251e7ed4754b8565
#
_entry.id   1709a2ec2a31cd85251e7ed4754b8565
#
_cell.length_a   1.000
_cell.length_b   1.000
_cell.length_c   1.000
_cell.angle_alpha   90.00
_cell.angle_beta   90.00
_cell.angle_gamma   90.00
#
_symmetry.space_group_name_H-M   'P 1'
#
loop_
_entity.id
_entity.type
_entity.pdbx_description
1 polymer ?
#
loop_
_entity_poly.entity_id
_entity_poly.type
_entity_poly.pdbx_seq_one_letter_code
_entity_poly.pdbx_strand_id
1 'polypeptide(L)'
;MISGEWWCRKSRTMKISEGTPLEIFIDKDGSIIFRKYSPVGELNESAKNMAECISAASGIGTAVCDRDRIIATAGIPKKDLLDKPVSKQLDELMRRKKAFISSGEDTVLAAEGGLRTANAAFPISCAGDLCGMFLLIKDEDAKPGETQEHLRLGKLASDFLSRETVE
;
A
#
# COMPACT_ATOMS: atom_id res chain seq x y z
N MET A 1 -33.61 -7.36 -10.68
CA MET A 1 -32.59 -7.50 -11.75
C MET A 1 -31.67 -6.28 -11.70
N ILE A 2 -30.38 -6.49 -11.52
CA ILE A 2 -29.39 -5.40 -11.51
C ILE A 2 -29.10 -5.06 -12.97
N SER A 3 -29.35 -3.81 -13.41
CA SER A 3 -29.06 -3.40 -14.78
C SER A 3 -27.54 -3.37 -15.03
N GLY A 4 -27.11 -3.75 -16.23
CA GLY A 4 -25.68 -3.73 -16.59
C GLY A 4 -25.03 -2.36 -16.45
N GLU A 5 -25.80 -1.27 -16.57
CA GLU A 5 -25.33 0.09 -16.35
C GLU A 5 -24.97 0.39 -14.90
N TRP A 6 -25.72 -0.16 -13.93
CA TRP A 6 -25.44 -0.04 -12.51
C TRP A 6 -24.10 -0.70 -12.16
N TRP A 7 -23.89 -1.91 -12.67
CA TRP A 7 -22.62 -2.64 -12.50
C TRP A 7 -21.44 -1.87 -13.09
N CYS A 8 -21.57 -1.38 -14.30
CA CYS A 8 -20.53 -0.65 -15.00
C CYS A 8 -20.12 0.66 -14.28
N ARG A 9 -21.09 1.36 -13.67
CA ARG A 9 -20.84 2.56 -12.89
C ARG A 9 -20.13 2.26 -11.55
N LYS A 10 -20.60 1.25 -10.83
CA LYS A 10 -20.01 0.85 -9.53
C LYS A 10 -18.63 0.22 -9.70
N SER A 11 -18.40 -0.59 -10.71
CA SER A 11 -17.09 -1.20 -10.98
C SER A 11 -16.00 -0.15 -11.24
N ARG A 12 -16.32 0.93 -11.93
CA ARG A 12 -15.38 2.05 -12.14
C ARG A 12 -15.05 2.79 -10.84
N THR A 13 -16.04 3.05 -10.00
CA THR A 13 -15.84 3.69 -8.69
C THR A 13 -15.00 2.82 -7.75
N MET A 14 -15.20 1.50 -7.80
CA MET A 14 -14.47 0.53 -6.97
C MET A 14 -13.14 0.07 -7.60
N LYS A 15 -12.75 0.62 -8.75
CA LYS A 15 -11.56 0.18 -9.51
C LYS A 15 -11.54 -1.34 -9.77
N ILE A 16 -12.71 -1.93 -10.06
CA ILE A 16 -12.86 -3.34 -10.42
C ILE A 16 -12.80 -3.44 -11.95
N SER A 17 -11.88 -4.24 -12.46
CA SER A 17 -11.74 -4.57 -13.88
C SER A 17 -11.95 -6.05 -14.11
N GLU A 18 -12.06 -6.46 -15.37
CA GLU A 18 -12.13 -7.86 -15.74
C GLU A 18 -10.93 -8.62 -15.17
N GLY A 19 -11.16 -9.78 -14.54
CA GLY A 19 -10.12 -10.56 -13.87
C GLY A 19 -9.78 -10.13 -12.45
N THR A 20 -10.38 -9.05 -11.93
CA THR A 20 -10.17 -8.66 -10.52
C THR A 20 -10.81 -9.69 -9.59
N PRO A 21 -10.04 -10.35 -8.70
CA PRO A 21 -10.60 -11.30 -7.74
C PRO A 21 -11.47 -10.58 -6.73
N LEU A 22 -12.63 -11.18 -6.42
CA LEU A 22 -13.59 -10.68 -5.44
C LEU A 22 -13.89 -11.75 -4.40
N GLU A 23 -14.00 -11.32 -3.15
CA GLU A 23 -14.55 -12.14 -2.06
C GLU A 23 -16.06 -11.91 -1.95
N ILE A 24 -16.77 -12.98 -1.67
CA ILE A 24 -18.22 -12.95 -1.47
C ILE A 24 -18.51 -13.33 -0.02
N PHE A 25 -19.17 -12.45 0.68
CA PHE A 25 -19.67 -12.69 2.05
C PHE A 25 -21.19 -12.70 2.06
N ILE A 26 -21.76 -13.54 2.91
CA ILE A 26 -23.19 -13.52 3.21
C ILE A 26 -23.35 -13.00 4.64
N ASP A 27 -24.01 -11.88 4.80
CA ASP A 27 -24.28 -11.31 6.12
C ASP A 27 -25.45 -12.04 6.83
N LYS A 28 -25.59 -11.82 8.12
CA LYS A 28 -26.61 -12.46 8.97
C LYS A 28 -28.05 -12.16 8.53
N ASP A 29 -28.26 -11.06 7.85
CA ASP A 29 -29.55 -10.65 7.27
C ASP A 29 -29.82 -11.26 5.88
N GLY A 30 -28.88 -12.08 5.34
CA GLY A 30 -28.95 -12.68 4.01
C GLY A 30 -28.45 -11.79 2.88
N SER A 31 -27.90 -10.61 3.18
CA SER A 31 -27.30 -9.73 2.18
C SER A 31 -26.01 -10.33 1.62
N ILE A 32 -25.81 -10.24 0.31
CA ILE A 32 -24.56 -10.65 -0.36
C ILE A 32 -23.68 -9.43 -0.51
N ILE A 33 -22.49 -9.50 0.11
CA ILE A 33 -21.48 -8.44 0.08
C ILE A 33 -20.33 -8.89 -0.82
N PHE A 34 -20.04 -8.12 -1.86
CA PHE A 34 -18.85 -8.28 -2.68
C PHE A 34 -17.75 -7.35 -2.16
N ARG A 35 -16.58 -7.91 -1.87
CA ARG A 35 -15.40 -7.15 -1.48
C ARG A 35 -14.27 -7.47 -2.44
N LYS A 36 -13.50 -6.47 -2.82
CA LYS A 36 -12.29 -6.69 -3.60
C LYS A 36 -11.29 -7.47 -2.77
N TYR A 37 -10.81 -8.58 -3.30
CA TYR A 37 -9.76 -9.37 -2.67
C TYR A 37 -8.43 -8.62 -2.74
N SER A 38 -7.75 -8.50 -1.61
CA SER A 38 -6.41 -7.93 -1.52
C SER A 38 -5.52 -8.87 -0.69
N PRO A 39 -4.60 -9.59 -1.33
CA PRO A 39 -3.67 -10.47 -0.62
C PRO A 39 -2.86 -9.75 0.47
N VAL A 40 -2.42 -8.51 0.19
CA VAL A 40 -1.72 -7.69 1.20
C VAL A 40 -2.67 -7.27 2.33
N GLY A 41 -3.96 -7.10 2.05
CA GLY A 41 -4.99 -6.82 3.05
C GLY A 41 -5.22 -7.98 4.02
N GLU A 42 -5.08 -9.23 3.58
CA GLU A 42 -5.12 -10.41 4.46
C GLU A 42 -3.90 -10.51 5.38
N LEU A 43 -2.78 -9.98 4.92
CA LEU A 43 -1.54 -9.90 5.70
C LEU A 43 -1.43 -8.62 6.54
N ASN A 44 -2.55 -7.99 6.91
CA ASN A 44 -2.55 -6.73 7.67
C ASN A 44 -1.66 -6.81 8.93
N GLU A 45 -1.65 -7.94 9.60
CA GLU A 45 -0.84 -8.12 10.80
C GLU A 45 0.66 -8.19 10.46
N SER A 46 1.04 -8.97 9.44
CA SER A 46 2.44 -9.04 8.98
C SER A 46 2.93 -7.71 8.43
N ALA A 47 2.09 -7.02 7.66
CA ALA A 47 2.39 -5.68 7.14
C ALA A 47 2.60 -4.67 8.26
N LYS A 48 1.74 -4.70 9.29
CA LYS A 48 1.85 -3.85 10.47
C LYS A 48 3.13 -4.14 11.25
N ASN A 49 3.38 -5.41 11.57
CA ASN A 49 4.56 -5.82 12.31
C ASN A 49 5.84 -5.45 11.57
N MET A 50 5.88 -5.63 10.25
CA MET A 50 7.02 -5.24 9.42
C MET A 50 7.24 -3.74 9.43
N ALA A 51 6.17 -2.94 9.26
CA ALA A 51 6.25 -1.49 9.33
C ALA A 51 6.79 -1.02 10.69
N GLU A 52 6.30 -1.60 11.80
CA GLU A 52 6.76 -1.30 13.15
C GLU A 52 8.23 -1.68 13.37
N CYS A 53 8.66 -2.87 12.92
CA CYS A 53 10.05 -3.32 13.03
C CYS A 53 11.00 -2.40 12.26
N ILE A 54 10.69 -2.06 11.03
CA ILE A 54 11.54 -1.18 10.21
C ILE A 54 11.60 0.23 10.80
N SER A 55 10.47 0.77 11.23
CA SER A 55 10.42 2.08 11.86
C SER A 55 11.22 2.11 13.18
N ALA A 56 11.11 1.08 14.01
CA ALA A 56 11.87 0.97 15.26
C ALA A 56 13.38 0.87 15.01
N ALA A 57 13.79 0.13 13.97
CA ALA A 57 15.21 -0.05 13.64
C ALA A 57 15.84 1.19 12.98
N SER A 58 15.10 1.94 12.18
CA SER A 58 15.61 3.04 11.39
C SER A 58 15.27 4.44 11.94
N GLY A 59 14.27 4.53 12.82
CA GLY A 59 13.76 5.81 13.32
C GLY A 59 12.89 6.59 12.33
N ILE A 60 12.66 6.07 11.11
CA ILE A 60 11.85 6.75 10.09
C ILE A 60 10.41 6.24 10.07
N GLY A 61 9.52 7.09 9.58
CA GLY A 61 8.15 6.71 9.32
C GLY A 61 8.04 5.70 8.17
N THR A 62 7.21 4.69 8.34
CA THR A 62 6.93 3.67 7.34
C THR A 62 5.44 3.52 7.11
N ALA A 63 5.06 3.10 5.92
CA ALA A 63 3.69 2.74 5.60
C ALA A 63 3.65 1.58 4.62
N VAL A 64 2.56 0.81 4.66
CA VAL A 64 2.27 -0.24 3.68
C VAL A 64 0.91 0.06 3.07
N CYS A 65 0.81 -0.01 1.78
CA CYS A 65 -0.47 0.09 1.07
C CYS A 65 -0.77 -1.18 0.28
N ASP A 66 -2.04 -1.45 0.12
CA ASP A 66 -2.55 -2.29 -0.96
C ASP A 66 -2.76 -1.42 -2.23
N ARG A 67 -3.53 -1.92 -3.20
CA ARG A 67 -3.78 -1.17 -4.45
C ARG A 67 -4.69 0.04 -4.29
N ASP A 68 -5.42 0.12 -3.18
CA ASP A 68 -6.48 1.13 -2.99
C ASP A 68 -6.23 2.06 -1.82
N ARG A 69 -5.63 1.57 -0.73
CA ARG A 69 -5.47 2.33 0.52
C ARG A 69 -4.22 1.97 1.31
N ILE A 70 -3.91 2.82 2.28
CA ILE A 70 -2.85 2.55 3.27
C ILE A 70 -3.41 1.59 4.33
N ILE A 71 -2.77 0.43 4.50
CA ILE A 71 -3.21 -0.65 5.42
C ILE A 71 -2.42 -0.70 6.72
N ALA A 72 -1.20 -0.20 6.74
CA ALA A 72 -0.37 -0.15 7.94
C ALA A 72 0.52 1.09 7.94
N THR A 73 0.81 1.61 9.14
CA THR A 73 1.72 2.74 9.34
C THR A 73 2.47 2.57 10.65
N ALA A 74 3.73 3.01 10.70
CA ALA A 74 4.52 3.08 11.91
C ALA A 74 5.46 4.29 11.91
N GLY A 75 5.83 4.80 13.09
CA GLY A 75 6.70 5.97 13.24
C GLY A 75 6.06 7.31 12.86
N ILE A 76 4.79 7.31 12.50
CA ILE A 76 3.99 8.50 12.18
C ILE A 76 2.59 8.39 12.80
N PRO A 77 1.90 9.51 13.03
CA PRO A 77 0.53 9.46 13.53
C PRO A 77 -0.40 8.71 12.56
N LYS A 78 -1.11 7.70 13.06
CA LYS A 78 -2.01 6.87 12.24
C LYS A 78 -3.03 7.68 11.44
N LYS A 79 -3.59 8.74 12.06
CA LYS A 79 -4.56 9.65 11.43
C LYS A 79 -4.06 10.30 10.14
N ASP A 80 -2.74 10.38 9.96
CA ASP A 80 -2.14 11.04 8.79
C ASP A 80 -2.29 10.20 7.51
N LEU A 81 -2.21 8.87 7.63
CA LEU A 81 -2.19 7.97 6.47
C LEU A 81 -3.12 6.76 6.57
N LEU A 82 -3.30 6.16 7.75
CA LEU A 82 -4.02 4.89 7.88
C LEU A 82 -5.43 4.97 7.31
N ASP A 83 -5.82 3.94 6.57
CA ASP A 83 -7.12 3.80 5.87
C ASP A 83 -7.42 4.84 4.77
N LYS A 84 -6.49 5.76 4.51
CA LYS A 84 -6.66 6.72 3.42
C LYS A 84 -6.41 6.08 2.05
N PRO A 85 -7.14 6.53 1.01
CA PRO A 85 -6.88 6.09 -0.36
C PRO A 85 -5.46 6.46 -0.79
N VAL A 86 -4.82 5.59 -1.58
CA VAL A 86 -3.52 5.90 -2.19
C VAL A 86 -3.64 7.11 -3.12
N SER A 87 -2.58 7.91 -3.20
CA SER A 87 -2.56 9.05 -4.10
C SER A 87 -2.51 8.63 -5.56
N LYS A 88 -2.87 9.53 -6.46
CA LYS A 88 -2.73 9.32 -7.91
C LYS A 88 -1.28 9.06 -8.32
N GLN A 89 -0.32 9.75 -7.68
CA GLN A 89 1.10 9.56 -7.94
C GLN A 89 1.56 8.15 -7.55
N LEU A 90 1.12 7.66 -6.38
CA LEU A 90 1.43 6.32 -5.92
C LEU A 90 0.76 5.24 -6.78
N ASP A 91 -0.51 5.45 -7.18
CA ASP A 91 -1.23 4.57 -8.11
C ASP A 91 -0.50 4.46 -9.46
N GLU A 92 0.04 5.56 -9.97
CA GLU A 92 0.82 5.55 -11.21
C GLU A 92 2.13 4.77 -11.08
N LEU A 93 2.83 4.91 -9.94
CA LEU A 93 4.02 4.09 -9.64
C LEU A 93 3.68 2.60 -9.57
N MET A 94 2.58 2.25 -8.95
CA MET A 94 2.10 0.88 -8.87
C MET A 94 1.82 0.29 -10.25
N ARG A 95 1.23 1.05 -11.16
CA ARG A 95 1.01 0.61 -12.56
C ARG A 95 2.30 0.32 -13.30
N ARG A 96 3.37 1.06 -13.01
CA ARG A 96 4.70 0.85 -13.60
C ARG A 96 5.44 -0.35 -12.99
N LYS A 97 4.96 -0.90 -11.88
CA LYS A 97 5.56 -2.04 -11.14
C LYS A 97 7.04 -1.81 -10.81
N LYS A 98 7.44 -0.57 -10.58
CA LYS A 98 8.84 -0.19 -10.31
C LYS A 98 9.00 0.40 -8.93
N ALA A 99 10.15 0.14 -8.31
CA ALA A 99 10.55 0.85 -7.11
C ALA A 99 10.78 2.34 -7.44
N PHE A 100 10.41 3.20 -6.50
CA PHE A 100 10.71 4.62 -6.52
C PHE A 100 11.72 4.92 -5.42
N ILE A 101 12.73 5.69 -5.74
CA ILE A 101 13.72 6.22 -4.79
C ILE A 101 13.92 7.68 -5.15
N SER A 102 13.68 8.56 -4.20
CA SER A 102 13.86 10.00 -4.36
C SER A 102 15.33 10.35 -4.64
N SER A 103 15.54 11.22 -5.58
CA SER A 103 16.86 11.82 -5.86
C SER A 103 17.16 13.06 -4.99
N GLY A 104 16.23 13.41 -4.06
CA GLY A 104 16.37 14.51 -3.11
C GLY A 104 15.22 15.52 -3.17
N GLU A 105 14.86 16.01 -4.34
CA GLU A 105 13.77 16.99 -4.52
C GLU A 105 12.43 16.35 -4.90
N ASP A 106 12.47 15.22 -5.60
CA ASP A 106 11.28 14.49 -6.00
C ASP A 106 10.73 13.64 -4.85
N THR A 107 9.47 13.79 -4.57
CA THR A 107 8.75 12.99 -3.57
C THR A 107 7.41 12.57 -4.14
N VAL A 108 6.86 11.48 -3.61
CA VAL A 108 5.56 10.95 -3.99
C VAL A 108 4.60 11.12 -2.83
N LEU A 109 3.47 11.76 -3.07
CA LEU A 109 2.41 11.85 -2.09
C LEU A 109 1.91 10.43 -1.76
N ALA A 110 1.85 10.07 -0.47
CA ALA A 110 1.49 8.71 -0.08
C ALA A 110 -0.02 8.45 -0.18
N ALA A 111 -0.82 9.40 0.26
CA ALA A 111 -2.28 9.25 0.30
C ALA A 111 -3.00 10.49 -0.24
N GLU A 112 -4.18 10.27 -0.82
CA GLU A 112 -5.04 11.36 -1.31
C GLU A 112 -5.49 12.24 -0.14
N GLY A 113 -5.39 13.56 -0.31
CA GLY A 113 -5.72 14.53 0.74
C GLY A 113 -4.79 14.50 1.96
N GLY A 114 -3.72 13.70 1.93
CA GLY A 114 -2.69 13.68 2.97
C GLY A 114 -1.58 14.70 2.71
N LEU A 115 -0.76 14.94 3.72
CA LEU A 115 0.42 15.82 3.62
C LEU A 115 1.74 15.04 3.60
N ARG A 116 1.70 13.72 3.90
CA ARG A 116 2.90 12.90 3.98
C ARG A 116 3.35 12.43 2.61
N THR A 117 4.62 12.61 2.34
CA THR A 117 5.28 12.14 1.12
C THR A 117 6.22 10.98 1.41
N ALA A 118 6.42 10.12 0.42
CA ALA A 118 7.37 9.02 0.48
C ALA A 118 8.67 9.40 -0.23
N ASN A 119 9.80 9.09 0.42
CA ASN A 119 11.14 9.15 -0.18
C ASN A 119 11.46 7.92 -1.01
N ALA A 120 10.87 6.80 -0.65
CA ALA A 120 11.02 5.57 -1.41
C ALA A 120 9.75 4.73 -1.32
N ALA A 121 9.50 3.97 -2.36
CA ALA A 121 8.40 3.03 -2.46
C ALA A 121 8.89 1.76 -3.14
N PHE A 122 8.68 0.61 -2.50
CA PHE A 122 9.12 -0.69 -2.98
C PHE A 122 7.91 -1.57 -3.26
N PRO A 123 7.80 -2.19 -4.46
CA PRO A 123 6.65 -2.99 -4.84
C PRO A 123 6.58 -4.29 -4.05
N ILE A 124 5.39 -4.65 -3.60
CA ILE A 124 5.07 -5.94 -3.00
C ILE A 124 4.34 -6.77 -4.06
N SER A 125 4.91 -7.92 -4.41
CA SER A 125 4.38 -8.80 -5.45
C SER A 125 3.74 -10.04 -4.85
N CYS A 126 2.59 -10.43 -5.37
CA CYS A 126 1.86 -11.63 -5.00
C CYS A 126 1.64 -12.48 -6.25
N ALA A 127 2.19 -13.67 -6.29
CA ALA A 127 2.09 -14.57 -7.45
C ALA A 127 2.42 -13.90 -8.81
N GLY A 128 3.42 -13.01 -8.82
CA GLY A 128 3.86 -12.30 -10.03
C GLY A 128 3.13 -10.99 -10.33
N ASP A 129 2.05 -10.69 -9.63
CA ASP A 129 1.34 -9.42 -9.76
C ASP A 129 1.64 -8.47 -8.61
N LEU A 130 1.52 -7.17 -8.88
CA LEU A 130 1.69 -6.16 -7.84
C LEU A 130 0.45 -6.14 -6.93
N CYS A 131 0.68 -6.28 -5.62
CA CYS A 131 -0.37 -6.25 -4.60
C CYS A 131 -0.39 -4.96 -3.80
N GLY A 132 0.72 -4.31 -3.68
CA GLY A 132 0.86 -3.08 -2.91
C GLY A 132 2.28 -2.54 -2.94
N MET A 133 2.58 -1.62 -2.04
CA MET A 133 3.92 -1.05 -1.89
C MET A 133 4.28 -0.86 -0.41
N PHE A 134 5.56 -1.04 -0.10
CA PHE A 134 6.17 -0.62 1.15
C PHE A 134 6.78 0.76 0.98
N LEU A 135 6.39 1.71 1.82
CA LEU A 135 6.77 3.12 1.72
C LEU A 135 7.70 3.52 2.86
N LEU A 136 8.75 4.25 2.54
CA LEU A 136 9.53 5.03 3.49
C LEU A 136 9.07 6.48 3.42
N ILE A 137 8.51 6.97 4.52
CA ILE A 137 7.95 8.32 4.59
C ILE A 137 9.08 9.33 4.79
N LYS A 138 9.01 10.45 4.08
CA LYS A 138 10.00 11.51 4.18
C LYS A 138 10.08 12.03 5.60
N ASP A 139 11.27 12.02 6.15
CA ASP A 139 11.63 12.73 7.36
C ASP A 139 12.44 13.97 6.95
N GLU A 140 11.98 15.14 7.34
CA GLU A 140 12.64 16.41 7.02
C GLU A 140 13.95 16.58 7.79
N ASP A 141 14.11 15.85 8.92
CA ASP A 141 15.29 15.89 9.78
C ASP A 141 16.33 14.80 9.46
N ALA A 142 16.06 13.93 8.48
CA ALA A 142 16.94 12.79 8.14
C ALA A 142 18.28 13.24 7.54
N LYS A 143 19.38 12.69 8.08
CA LYS A 143 20.74 12.97 7.59
C LYS A 143 21.06 12.19 6.29
N PRO A 144 21.82 12.78 5.36
CA PRO A 144 22.12 12.16 4.05
C PRO A 144 22.78 10.77 4.12
N GLY A 145 23.52 10.46 5.18
CA GLY A 145 24.22 9.16 5.33
C GLY A 145 23.32 7.99 5.74
N GLU A 146 22.16 8.26 6.30
CA GLU A 146 21.22 7.24 6.79
C GLU A 146 20.35 6.68 5.66
N THR A 147 20.27 7.37 4.55
CA THR A 147 19.36 7.07 3.44
C THR A 147 19.60 5.69 2.82
N GLN A 148 20.86 5.26 2.64
CA GLN A 148 21.14 3.98 1.99
C GLN A 148 20.78 2.77 2.85
N GLU A 149 20.98 2.87 4.16
CA GLU A 149 20.58 1.82 5.09
C GLU A 149 19.05 1.71 5.14
N HIS A 150 18.35 2.84 5.19
CA HIS A 150 16.89 2.89 5.12
C HIS A 150 16.34 2.26 3.83
N LEU A 151 16.98 2.52 2.69
CA LEU A 151 16.58 1.92 1.41
C LEU A 151 16.73 0.39 1.41
N ARG A 152 17.80 -0.13 2.01
CA ARG A 152 18.01 -1.58 2.15
C ARG A 152 16.95 -2.21 3.04
N LEU A 153 16.60 -1.56 4.15
CA LEU A 153 15.55 -2.02 5.06
C LEU A 153 14.18 -2.02 4.38
N GLY A 154 13.86 -0.96 3.64
CA GLY A 154 12.59 -0.87 2.91
C GLY A 154 12.47 -1.95 1.82
N LYS A 155 13.56 -2.20 1.08
CA LYS A 155 13.58 -3.30 0.10
C LYS A 155 13.43 -4.67 0.76
N LEU A 156 14.13 -4.91 1.87
CA LEU A 156 14.02 -6.16 2.62
C LEU A 156 12.58 -6.41 3.11
N ALA A 157 11.93 -5.37 3.63
CA ALA A 157 10.55 -5.44 4.06
C ALA A 157 9.59 -5.79 2.92
N SER A 158 9.75 -5.16 1.78
CA SER A 158 8.97 -5.44 0.58
C SER A 158 9.17 -6.87 0.07
N ASP A 159 10.41 -7.35 0.03
CA ASP A 159 10.75 -8.71 -0.39
C ASP A 159 10.19 -9.76 0.58
N PHE A 160 10.21 -9.47 1.88
CA PHE A 160 9.60 -10.34 2.91
C PHE A 160 8.08 -10.43 2.72
N LEU A 161 7.40 -9.31 2.63
CA LEU A 161 5.94 -9.28 2.44
C LEU A 161 5.52 -9.94 1.13
N SER A 162 6.34 -9.82 0.08
CA SER A 162 6.10 -10.50 -1.20
C SER A 162 6.16 -12.03 -1.08
N ARG A 163 6.98 -12.57 -0.19
CA ARG A 163 7.08 -14.02 0.06
C ARG A 163 5.92 -14.54 0.89
N GLU A 164 5.51 -13.79 1.90
CA GLU A 164 4.36 -14.11 2.75
C GLU A 164 3.05 -14.25 1.96
N THR A 165 2.92 -13.51 0.84
CA THR A 165 1.72 -13.55 -0.01
C THR A 165 1.68 -14.73 -0.99
N VAL A 166 2.71 -15.58 -1.05
CA VAL A 166 2.78 -16.73 -1.97
C VAL A 166 2.31 -18.02 -1.32
N GLU A 167 2.21 -18.07 -0.01
CA GLU A 167 1.69 -19.22 0.77
C GLU A 167 0.17 -19.14 0.91
#